data_db540a0982edaccd313ad9f9baf35978
#
_entry.id   db540a0982edaccd313ad9f9baf35978
#
_cell.length_a   1.000
_cell.length_b   1.000
_cell.length_c   1.000
_cell.angle_alpha   90.00
_cell.angle_beta   90.00
_cell.angle_gamma   90.00
#
_symmetry.space_group_name_H-M   'P 1'
#
loop_
_entity.id
_entity.type
_entity.pdbx_description
1 polymer ?
#
loop_
_entity_poly.entity_id
_entity_poly.type
_entity_poly.pdbx_seq_one_letter_code
_entity_poly.pdbx_strand_id
1 'polypeptide(L)'
;MRPGRLSRFGAQAAEAAVFAFPLLFFLLILYGMLAWTFYTSFSNWQGTAADYRFAGLTWYRLMLSQDRFWVDVGNNIRWLILGVLPTATLGLLIAYLLELGSVKGVEAYLRTLILYPSAMSFIATGTIWSWMYQPDRGVLNTILRAAGLDSLTSGYTTDESAAVYWLILIFVWLFLGISVLLLQASLRTAELQEMVEAVTIDGASKLRILYSIIVPNIRGGILIVVSLLVISALKVFDIVYVVTFGGPGYATDVLALYMFIATFQQHLVALGAGLGVVIFALAFVVVIPYTVYALQRWFQ
;
A
#
# COMPACT_ATOMS: atom_id res chain seq x y z
N MET A 1 -3.83 38.93 41.75
CA MET A 1 -5.19 38.36 41.67
C MET A 1 -5.10 36.99 40.99
N ARG A 2 -5.42 35.88 41.66
CA ARG A 2 -5.42 34.55 41.06
C ARG A 2 -6.74 34.42 40.23
N PRO A 3 -6.68 34.01 38.98
CA PRO A 3 -7.91 33.84 38.18
C PRO A 3 -8.81 32.80 38.85
N GLY A 4 -10.10 33.13 38.98
CA GLY A 4 -11.08 32.29 39.66
C GLY A 4 -11.26 30.95 39.00
N ARG A 5 -11.65 29.90 39.75
CA ARG A 5 -11.90 28.52 39.19
C ARG A 5 -12.78 28.50 37.94
N LEU A 6 -13.77 29.38 37.86
CA LEU A 6 -14.67 29.50 36.71
C LEU A 6 -14.00 29.99 35.43
N SER A 7 -12.98 30.87 35.52
CA SER A 7 -12.22 31.36 34.38
C SER A 7 -11.26 30.27 33.83
N ARG A 8 -10.77 29.37 34.68
CA ARG A 8 -9.95 28.22 34.25
C ARG A 8 -10.79 27.15 33.56
N PHE A 9 -12.00 26.87 34.05
CA PHE A 9 -12.91 25.95 33.37
C PHE A 9 -13.32 26.43 31.96
N GLY A 10 -13.61 27.74 31.84
CA GLY A 10 -13.92 28.34 30.55
C GLY A 10 -12.77 28.28 29.55
N ALA A 11 -11.56 28.55 30.00
CA ALA A 11 -10.35 28.44 29.16
C ALA A 11 -10.05 27.01 28.75
N GLN A 12 -10.14 26.03 29.66
CA GLN A 12 -9.97 24.62 29.34
C GLN A 12 -11.04 24.09 28.40
N ALA A 13 -12.30 24.51 28.56
CA ALA A 13 -13.38 24.15 27.64
C ALA A 13 -13.16 24.75 26.25
N ALA A 14 -12.69 25.99 26.15
CA ALA A 14 -12.36 26.62 24.87
C ALA A 14 -11.18 25.92 24.17
N GLU A 15 -10.13 25.60 24.90
CA GLU A 15 -8.99 24.82 24.39
C GLU A 15 -9.44 23.43 23.90
N ALA A 16 -10.22 22.72 24.70
CA ALA A 16 -10.77 21.41 24.30
C ALA A 16 -11.64 21.52 23.05
N ALA A 17 -12.46 22.56 22.92
CA ALA A 17 -13.29 22.79 21.74
C ALA A 17 -12.46 23.07 20.47
N VAL A 18 -11.37 23.79 20.57
CA VAL A 18 -10.45 24.08 19.45
C VAL A 18 -9.86 22.79 18.86
N PHE A 19 -9.53 21.80 19.71
CA PHE A 19 -9.02 20.51 19.23
C PHE A 19 -10.13 19.51 18.88
N ALA A 20 -11.23 19.51 19.65
CA ALA A 20 -12.33 18.57 19.44
C ALA A 20 -13.10 18.88 18.16
N PHE A 21 -13.31 20.14 17.80
CA PHE A 21 -14.12 20.51 16.63
C PHE A 21 -13.54 19.98 15.31
N PRO A 22 -12.26 20.22 14.95
CA PRO A 22 -11.68 19.67 13.72
C PRO A 22 -11.70 18.13 13.71
N LEU A 23 -11.43 17.50 14.86
CA LEU A 23 -11.44 16.04 14.99
C LEU A 23 -12.84 15.47 14.76
N LEU A 24 -13.85 16.01 15.44
CA LEU A 24 -15.23 15.57 15.30
C LEU A 24 -15.76 15.83 13.89
N PHE A 25 -15.43 16.97 13.30
CA PHE A 25 -15.81 17.29 11.92
C PHE A 25 -15.19 16.29 10.93
N PHE A 26 -13.90 15.97 11.08
CA PHE A 26 -13.23 14.97 10.26
C PHE A 26 -13.86 13.58 10.43
N LEU A 27 -14.11 13.15 11.66
CA LEU A 27 -14.73 11.86 11.95
C LEU A 27 -16.15 11.78 11.37
N LEU A 28 -16.93 12.86 11.48
CA LEU A 28 -18.29 12.93 10.94
C LEU A 28 -18.29 12.79 9.41
N ILE A 29 -17.37 13.47 8.71
CA ILE A 29 -17.23 13.33 7.26
C ILE A 29 -16.81 11.91 6.92
N LEU A 30 -15.74 11.39 7.55
CA LEU A 30 -15.20 10.07 7.26
C LEU A 30 -16.26 8.97 7.46
N TYR A 31 -16.85 8.91 8.65
CA TYR A 31 -17.85 7.89 8.95
C TYR A 31 -19.18 8.13 8.22
N GLY A 32 -19.52 9.39 7.97
CA GLY A 32 -20.69 9.74 7.16
C GLY A 32 -20.55 9.25 5.72
N MET A 33 -19.40 9.44 5.09
CA MET A 33 -19.13 8.93 3.74
C MET A 33 -19.09 7.39 3.70
N LEU A 34 -18.51 6.75 4.71
CA LEU A 34 -18.51 5.28 4.81
C LEU A 34 -19.95 4.75 4.96
N ALA A 35 -20.74 5.32 5.86
CA ALA A 35 -22.13 4.95 6.06
C ALA A 35 -22.98 5.17 4.81
N TRP A 36 -22.74 6.28 4.09
CA TRP A 36 -23.42 6.56 2.83
C TRP A 36 -23.02 5.57 1.73
N THR A 37 -21.74 5.20 1.60
CA THR A 37 -21.28 4.17 0.67
C THR A 37 -21.95 2.83 1.00
N PHE A 38 -21.97 2.46 2.28
CA PHE A 38 -22.62 1.25 2.74
C PHE A 38 -24.11 1.25 2.43
N TYR A 39 -24.83 2.34 2.71
CA TYR A 39 -26.24 2.50 2.38
C TYR A 39 -26.49 2.41 0.87
N THR A 40 -25.67 3.09 0.06
CA THR A 40 -25.77 3.10 -1.40
C THR A 40 -25.57 1.70 -2.00
N SER A 41 -24.73 0.87 -1.40
CA SER A 41 -24.47 -0.51 -1.88
C SER A 41 -25.71 -1.42 -1.83
N PHE A 42 -26.71 -1.08 -1.02
CA PHE A 42 -28.00 -1.79 -0.95
C PHE A 42 -29.13 -1.09 -1.74
N SER A 43 -28.82 0.02 -2.40
CA SER A 43 -29.79 0.79 -3.18
C SER A 43 -29.93 0.25 -4.61
N ASN A 44 -30.90 0.76 -5.36
CA ASN A 44 -31.09 0.45 -6.78
C ASN A 44 -30.44 1.51 -7.69
N TRP A 45 -29.44 2.24 -7.19
CA TRP A 45 -28.85 3.34 -7.93
C TRP A 45 -28.01 2.86 -9.10
N GLN A 46 -28.60 3.01 -10.29
CA GLN A 46 -28.00 2.86 -11.61
C GLN A 46 -28.40 4.06 -12.49
N GLY A 47 -27.49 4.50 -13.34
CA GLY A 47 -27.67 5.71 -14.13
C GLY A 47 -27.22 6.98 -13.40
N THR A 48 -27.56 8.13 -13.97
CA THR A 48 -27.15 9.45 -13.49
C THR A 48 -28.00 10.01 -12.38
N ALA A 49 -29.25 9.53 -12.23
CA ALA A 49 -30.17 9.94 -11.18
C ALA A 49 -30.08 8.99 -9.98
N ALA A 50 -30.00 9.57 -8.78
CA ALA A 50 -29.93 8.79 -7.56
C ALA A 50 -31.25 8.04 -7.30
N ASP A 51 -31.17 6.73 -7.14
CA ASP A 51 -32.28 5.86 -6.77
C ASP A 51 -31.94 5.11 -5.47
N TYR A 52 -32.44 5.58 -4.36
CA TYR A 52 -32.20 5.00 -3.04
C TYR A 52 -33.18 3.91 -2.63
N ARG A 53 -34.07 3.44 -3.53
CA ARG A 53 -34.93 2.30 -3.23
C ARG A 53 -34.09 1.08 -2.87
N PHE A 54 -34.51 0.40 -1.83
CA PHE A 54 -33.78 -0.76 -1.31
C PHE A 54 -33.81 -1.94 -2.30
N ALA A 55 -32.65 -2.34 -2.79
CA ALA A 55 -32.47 -3.47 -3.71
C ALA A 55 -31.92 -4.73 -3.00
N GLY A 56 -31.72 -4.69 -1.70
CA GLY A 56 -31.20 -5.81 -0.94
C GLY A 56 -29.78 -6.23 -1.39
N LEU A 57 -29.58 -7.52 -1.57
CA LEU A 57 -28.28 -8.11 -1.97
C LEU A 57 -28.14 -8.32 -3.49
N THR A 58 -28.95 -7.67 -4.31
CA THR A 58 -28.95 -7.88 -5.78
C THR A 58 -27.58 -7.64 -6.38
N TRP A 59 -26.93 -6.52 -6.06
CA TRP A 59 -25.62 -6.16 -6.59
C TRP A 59 -24.50 -7.06 -6.08
N TYR A 60 -24.58 -7.51 -4.83
CA TYR A 60 -23.64 -8.46 -4.26
C TYR A 60 -23.73 -9.83 -4.94
N ARG A 61 -24.96 -10.32 -5.21
CA ARG A 61 -25.16 -11.57 -5.95
C ARG A 61 -24.63 -11.46 -7.38
N LEU A 62 -24.93 -10.34 -8.07
CA LEU A 62 -24.41 -10.07 -9.40
C LEU A 62 -22.88 -10.07 -9.41
N MET A 63 -22.24 -9.32 -8.50
CA MET A 63 -20.80 -9.22 -8.36
C MET A 63 -20.15 -10.62 -8.16
N LEU A 64 -20.68 -11.40 -7.21
CA LEU A 64 -20.15 -12.73 -6.89
C LEU A 64 -20.36 -13.76 -8.01
N SER A 65 -21.32 -13.53 -8.91
CA SER A 65 -21.56 -14.40 -10.07
C SER A 65 -20.65 -14.09 -11.26
N GLN A 66 -19.89 -13.00 -11.24
CA GLN A 66 -19.02 -12.61 -12.34
C GLN A 66 -17.60 -13.16 -12.16
N ASP A 67 -17.05 -13.79 -13.18
CA ASP A 67 -15.66 -14.28 -13.18
C ASP A 67 -14.65 -13.17 -12.95
N ARG A 68 -14.92 -11.98 -13.50
CA ARG A 68 -14.11 -10.77 -13.30
C ARG A 68 -13.85 -10.48 -11.82
N PHE A 69 -14.87 -10.53 -10.97
CA PHE A 69 -14.74 -10.30 -9.55
C PHE A 69 -13.71 -11.24 -8.89
N TRP A 70 -13.73 -12.51 -9.24
CA TRP A 70 -12.81 -13.49 -8.67
C TRP A 70 -11.39 -13.35 -9.20
N VAL A 71 -11.24 -12.92 -10.46
CA VAL A 71 -9.93 -12.54 -11.01
C VAL A 71 -9.37 -11.36 -10.24
N ASP A 72 -10.16 -10.32 -9.99
CA ASP A 72 -9.76 -9.12 -9.25
C ASP A 72 -9.36 -9.43 -7.81
N VAL A 73 -10.14 -10.25 -7.11
CA VAL A 73 -9.79 -10.75 -5.77
C VAL A 73 -8.47 -11.52 -5.80
N GLY A 74 -8.29 -12.42 -6.76
CA GLY A 74 -7.05 -13.17 -6.95
C GLY A 74 -5.86 -12.24 -7.20
N ASN A 75 -6.03 -11.21 -8.03
CA ASN A 75 -4.99 -10.22 -8.27
C ASN A 75 -4.69 -9.40 -7.02
N ASN A 76 -5.69 -8.90 -6.27
CA ASN A 76 -5.43 -8.22 -5.00
C ASN A 76 -4.65 -9.10 -4.01
N ILE A 77 -4.91 -10.41 -3.95
CA ILE A 77 -4.11 -11.35 -3.14
C ILE A 77 -2.67 -11.45 -3.67
N ARG A 78 -2.46 -11.50 -4.99
CA ARG A 78 -1.10 -11.46 -5.58
C ARG A 78 -0.36 -10.18 -5.21
N TRP A 79 -1.04 -9.03 -5.28
CA TRP A 79 -0.47 -7.74 -4.84
C TRP A 79 -0.11 -7.75 -3.34
N LEU A 80 -0.94 -8.32 -2.48
CA LEU A 80 -0.64 -8.46 -1.06
C LEU A 80 0.58 -9.36 -0.81
N ILE A 81 0.67 -10.49 -1.45
CA ILE A 81 1.76 -11.44 -1.21
C ILE A 81 3.04 -10.99 -1.90
N LEU A 82 2.98 -10.77 -3.21
CA LEU A 82 4.16 -10.50 -4.04
C LEU A 82 4.57 -9.03 -4.08
N GLY A 83 3.69 -8.12 -3.70
CA GLY A 83 4.00 -6.71 -3.53
C GLY A 83 4.54 -6.42 -2.12
N VAL A 84 3.80 -6.82 -1.08
CA VAL A 84 4.14 -6.44 0.31
C VAL A 84 5.36 -7.20 0.82
N LEU A 85 5.40 -8.53 0.71
CA LEU A 85 6.48 -9.32 1.31
C LEU A 85 7.86 -9.00 0.71
N PRO A 86 8.05 -8.98 -0.63
CA PRO A 86 9.34 -8.60 -1.19
C PRO A 86 9.74 -7.17 -0.85
N THR A 87 8.80 -6.21 -0.89
CA THR A 87 9.10 -4.80 -0.57
C THR A 87 9.54 -4.65 0.88
N ALA A 88 8.86 -5.28 1.83
CA ALA A 88 9.22 -5.22 3.24
C ALA A 88 10.56 -5.91 3.53
N THR A 89 10.78 -7.10 2.95
CA THR A 89 12.02 -7.88 3.17
C THR A 89 13.22 -7.22 2.51
N LEU A 90 13.11 -6.77 1.25
CA LEU A 90 14.16 -6.02 0.57
C LEU A 90 14.42 -4.68 1.25
N GLY A 91 13.35 -4.00 1.68
CA GLY A 91 13.46 -2.75 2.44
C GLY A 91 14.25 -2.93 3.74
N LEU A 92 13.97 -3.99 4.49
CA LEU A 92 14.70 -4.33 5.70
C LEU A 92 16.18 -4.67 5.41
N LEU A 93 16.41 -5.49 4.42
CA LEU A 93 17.76 -5.89 4.04
C LEU A 93 18.61 -4.70 3.61
N ILE A 94 18.06 -3.84 2.75
CA ILE A 94 18.76 -2.63 2.27
C ILE A 94 18.97 -1.64 3.42
N ALA A 95 17.95 -1.40 4.26
CA ALA A 95 18.08 -0.53 5.43
C ALA A 95 19.22 -1.00 6.35
N TYR A 96 19.31 -2.30 6.61
CA TYR A 96 20.36 -2.91 7.41
C TYR A 96 21.74 -2.80 6.76
N LEU A 97 21.84 -3.08 5.46
CA LEU A 97 23.12 -2.96 4.73
C LEU A 97 23.63 -1.51 4.69
N LEU A 98 22.75 -0.55 4.53
CA LEU A 98 23.11 0.87 4.58
C LEU A 98 23.58 1.30 5.98
N GLU A 99 23.02 0.72 7.05
CA GLU A 99 23.45 1.02 8.42
C GLU A 99 24.82 0.39 8.75
N LEU A 100 25.14 -0.76 8.16
CA LEU A 100 26.47 -1.39 8.28
C LEU A 100 27.55 -0.69 7.46
N GLY A 101 27.17 0.18 6.52
CA GLY A 101 28.09 0.88 5.63
C GLY A 101 28.95 1.88 6.38
N SER A 102 30.28 1.77 6.24
CA SER A 102 31.25 2.64 6.91
C SER A 102 31.55 3.94 6.16
N VAL A 103 31.05 4.10 4.92
CA VAL A 103 31.39 5.26 4.06
C VAL A 103 30.19 6.20 3.95
N LYS A 104 30.17 7.24 4.79
CA LYS A 104 29.06 8.20 4.90
C LYS A 104 28.59 8.82 3.58
N GLY A 105 29.49 9.11 2.63
CA GLY A 105 29.11 9.70 1.34
C GLY A 105 28.37 8.72 0.42
N VAL A 106 28.78 7.48 0.38
CA VAL A 106 28.14 6.41 -0.43
C VAL A 106 26.76 6.09 0.12
N GLU A 107 26.60 6.03 1.44
CA GLU A 107 25.30 5.82 2.08
C GLU A 107 24.29 6.90 1.68
N ALA A 108 24.65 8.18 1.77
CA ALA A 108 23.78 9.29 1.42
C ALA A 108 23.35 9.23 -0.06
N TYR A 109 24.28 8.92 -0.95
CA TYR A 109 23.99 8.79 -2.38
C TYR A 109 23.04 7.62 -2.67
N LEU A 110 23.34 6.42 -2.13
CA LEU A 110 22.47 5.25 -2.32
C LEU A 110 21.09 5.47 -1.72
N ARG A 111 20.98 6.11 -0.56
CA ARG A 111 19.70 6.48 0.04
C ARG A 111 18.89 7.38 -0.89
N THR A 112 19.51 8.42 -1.45
CA THR A 112 18.84 9.33 -2.39
C THR A 112 18.35 8.58 -3.63
N LEU A 113 19.19 7.72 -4.20
CA LEU A 113 18.86 6.93 -5.38
C LEU A 113 17.66 6.00 -5.14
N ILE A 114 17.64 5.32 -3.97
CA ILE A 114 16.56 4.39 -3.61
C ILE A 114 15.27 5.12 -3.25
N LEU A 115 15.36 6.32 -2.67
CA LEU A 115 14.20 7.14 -2.32
C LEU A 115 13.57 7.83 -3.53
N TYR A 116 14.32 8.11 -4.59
CA TYR A 116 13.87 8.88 -5.73
C TYR A 116 12.56 8.35 -6.36
N PRO A 117 12.39 7.02 -6.59
CA PRO A 117 11.14 6.48 -7.10
C PRO A 117 9.92 6.80 -6.23
N SER A 118 10.08 6.73 -4.91
CA SER A 118 8.98 6.98 -3.97
C SER A 118 8.47 8.43 -3.95
N ALA A 119 9.25 9.36 -4.50
CA ALA A 119 8.86 10.76 -4.64
C ALA A 119 8.07 11.03 -5.94
N MET A 120 8.00 10.06 -6.85
CA MET A 120 7.30 10.22 -8.12
C MET A 120 5.79 10.00 -7.95
N SER A 121 4.99 10.68 -8.78
CA SER A 121 3.55 10.42 -8.85
C SER A 121 3.29 9.03 -9.44
N PHE A 122 2.27 8.32 -8.95
CA PHE A 122 1.88 7.00 -9.45
C PHE A 122 1.58 7.01 -10.96
N ILE A 123 0.92 8.06 -11.44
CA ILE A 123 0.57 8.22 -12.87
C ILE A 123 1.83 8.41 -13.71
N ALA A 124 2.75 9.28 -13.29
CA ALA A 124 4.02 9.49 -13.99
C ALA A 124 4.85 8.19 -14.02
N THR A 125 4.92 7.49 -12.90
CA THR A 125 5.57 6.18 -12.80
C THR A 125 4.94 5.18 -13.76
N GLY A 126 3.62 5.03 -13.75
CA GLY A 126 2.91 4.14 -14.67
C GLY A 126 3.19 4.48 -16.14
N THR A 127 3.20 5.76 -16.51
CA THR A 127 3.50 6.20 -17.88
C THR A 127 4.93 5.85 -18.29
N ILE A 128 5.92 6.09 -17.44
CA ILE A 128 7.33 5.73 -17.71
C ILE A 128 7.46 4.21 -17.90
N TRP A 129 6.89 3.43 -17.00
CA TRP A 129 6.98 1.97 -17.07
C TRP A 129 6.20 1.39 -18.26
N SER A 130 5.08 1.99 -18.69
CA SER A 130 4.39 1.57 -19.90
C SER A 130 5.23 1.75 -21.15
N TRP A 131 6.08 2.79 -21.23
CA TRP A 131 7.08 2.93 -22.29
C TRP A 131 8.21 1.91 -22.17
N MET A 132 8.71 1.68 -20.95
CA MET A 132 9.77 0.70 -20.72
C MET A 132 9.36 -0.71 -21.10
N TYR A 133 8.09 -1.06 -20.88
CA TYR A 133 7.50 -2.39 -21.13
C TYR A 133 6.99 -2.59 -22.57
N GLN A 134 7.13 -1.62 -23.47
CA GLN A 134 6.72 -1.83 -24.86
C GLN A 134 7.50 -2.99 -25.49
N PRO A 135 6.83 -4.00 -26.10
CA PRO A 135 7.49 -5.18 -26.64
C PRO A 135 8.55 -4.89 -27.69
N ASP A 136 8.22 -3.97 -28.62
CA ASP A 136 9.08 -3.71 -29.78
C ASP A 136 10.15 -2.66 -29.53
N ARG A 137 9.78 -1.54 -28.90
CA ARG A 137 10.61 -0.33 -28.74
C ARG A 137 10.90 -0.01 -27.27
N GLY A 138 10.43 -0.82 -26.33
CA GLY A 138 10.64 -0.59 -24.91
C GLY A 138 12.11 -0.69 -24.52
N VAL A 139 12.51 0.15 -23.57
CA VAL A 139 13.90 0.27 -23.12
C VAL A 139 14.44 -1.08 -22.63
N LEU A 140 13.64 -1.87 -21.91
CA LEU A 140 14.08 -3.15 -21.37
C LEU A 140 14.41 -4.16 -22.48
N ASN A 141 13.52 -4.36 -23.44
CA ASN A 141 13.77 -5.26 -24.56
C ASN A 141 14.89 -4.74 -25.46
N THR A 142 15.04 -3.43 -25.61
CA THR A 142 16.15 -2.85 -26.37
C THR A 142 17.50 -3.15 -25.73
N ILE A 143 17.61 -3.02 -24.39
CA ILE A 143 18.83 -3.37 -23.66
C ILE A 143 19.12 -4.88 -23.76
N LEU A 144 18.11 -5.75 -23.60
CA LEU A 144 18.28 -7.20 -23.71
C LEU A 144 18.78 -7.60 -25.10
N ARG A 145 18.21 -7.05 -26.17
CA ARG A 145 18.67 -7.29 -27.56
C ARG A 145 20.10 -6.81 -27.77
N ALA A 146 20.41 -5.61 -27.29
CA ALA A 146 21.77 -5.06 -27.40
C ALA A 146 22.82 -5.90 -26.65
N ALA A 147 22.40 -6.60 -25.59
CA ALA A 147 23.24 -7.54 -24.83
C ALA A 147 23.27 -8.96 -25.43
N GLY A 148 22.60 -9.22 -26.54
CA GLY A 148 22.50 -10.57 -27.16
C GLY A 148 21.61 -11.53 -26.40
N LEU A 149 20.71 -11.01 -25.56
CA LEU A 149 19.79 -11.78 -24.71
C LEU A 149 18.36 -11.77 -25.28
N ASP A 150 18.21 -11.98 -26.58
CA ASP A 150 16.94 -11.94 -27.28
C ASP A 150 15.92 -12.94 -26.71
N SER A 151 16.38 -14.09 -26.23
CA SER A 151 15.53 -15.11 -25.61
C SER A 151 14.86 -14.67 -24.30
N LEU A 152 15.33 -13.60 -23.67
CA LEU A 152 14.77 -13.02 -22.44
C LEU A 152 13.80 -11.85 -22.73
N THR A 153 13.64 -11.46 -24.00
CA THR A 153 12.66 -10.43 -24.34
C THR A 153 11.24 -10.93 -24.05
N SER A 154 10.42 -10.05 -23.52
CA SER A 154 9.06 -10.39 -23.07
C SER A 154 8.02 -9.40 -23.62
N GLY A 155 6.80 -9.84 -23.71
CA GLY A 155 5.64 -8.97 -23.93
C GLY A 155 5.26 -8.16 -22.69
N TYR A 156 5.87 -8.44 -21.54
CA TYR A 156 5.59 -7.79 -20.25
C TYR A 156 4.09 -7.68 -19.98
N THR A 157 3.49 -6.55 -20.34
CA THR A 157 2.08 -6.22 -20.07
C THR A 157 1.10 -6.77 -21.12
N THR A 158 1.58 -7.34 -22.22
CA THR A 158 0.74 -7.95 -23.28
C THR A 158 0.52 -9.46 -23.09
N ASP A 159 1.30 -10.09 -22.21
CA ASP A 159 1.13 -11.50 -21.86
C ASP A 159 0.18 -11.62 -20.66
N GLU A 160 -0.99 -12.24 -20.91
CA GLU A 160 -2.04 -12.42 -19.90
C GLU A 160 -1.56 -13.16 -18.66
N SER A 161 -0.65 -14.13 -18.83
CA SER A 161 -0.12 -14.93 -17.73
C SER A 161 0.89 -14.20 -16.84
N ALA A 162 1.58 -13.20 -17.39
CA ALA A 162 2.71 -12.54 -16.75
C ALA A 162 2.45 -11.08 -16.37
N ALA A 163 1.48 -10.41 -17.01
CA ALA A 163 1.27 -8.98 -16.91
C ALA A 163 1.14 -8.46 -15.47
N VAL A 164 0.38 -9.15 -14.62
CA VAL A 164 0.19 -8.74 -13.22
C VAL A 164 1.49 -8.69 -12.43
N TYR A 165 2.43 -9.61 -12.70
CA TYR A 165 3.72 -9.67 -11.98
C TYR A 165 4.62 -8.49 -12.36
N TRP A 166 4.58 -8.06 -13.62
CA TRP A 166 5.32 -6.88 -14.05
C TRP A 166 4.78 -5.58 -13.44
N LEU A 167 3.48 -5.49 -13.24
CA LEU A 167 2.89 -4.36 -12.52
C LEU A 167 3.28 -4.39 -11.03
N ILE A 168 3.28 -5.56 -10.40
CA ILE A 168 3.73 -5.74 -9.01
C ILE A 168 5.20 -5.33 -8.86
N LEU A 169 6.04 -5.56 -9.85
CA LEU A 169 7.44 -5.11 -9.85
C LEU A 169 7.53 -3.57 -9.79
N ILE A 170 6.66 -2.86 -10.49
CA ILE A 170 6.57 -1.39 -10.40
C ILE A 170 6.25 -0.95 -8.97
N PHE A 171 5.31 -1.63 -8.32
CA PHE A 171 4.95 -1.36 -6.93
C PHE A 171 6.14 -1.58 -5.98
N VAL A 172 6.83 -2.71 -6.11
CA VAL A 172 8.02 -3.00 -5.30
C VAL A 172 9.05 -1.89 -5.47
N TRP A 173 9.37 -1.52 -6.71
CA TRP A 173 10.31 -0.45 -7.02
C TRP A 173 9.91 0.90 -6.44
N LEU A 174 8.62 1.26 -6.53
CA LEU A 174 8.09 2.53 -6.04
C LEU A 174 8.09 2.62 -4.51
N PHE A 175 7.68 1.54 -3.82
CA PHE A 175 7.53 1.53 -2.36
C PHE A 175 8.81 1.12 -1.61
N LEU A 176 9.84 0.64 -2.32
CA LEU A 176 11.09 0.20 -1.70
C LEU A 176 11.76 1.34 -0.93
N GLY A 177 11.82 2.54 -1.51
CA GLY A 177 12.48 3.69 -0.90
C GLY A 177 11.86 4.11 0.44
N ILE A 178 10.54 4.26 0.48
CA ILE A 178 9.84 4.62 1.72
C ILE A 178 9.97 3.52 2.78
N SER A 179 9.98 2.25 2.37
CA SER A 179 10.20 1.12 3.27
C SER A 179 11.59 1.15 3.89
N VAL A 180 12.62 1.41 3.07
CA VAL A 180 14.00 1.58 3.54
C VAL A 180 14.10 2.74 4.53
N LEU A 181 13.51 3.89 4.20
CA LEU A 181 13.55 5.08 5.06
C LEU A 181 12.95 4.83 6.44
N LEU A 182 11.74 4.25 6.49
CA LEU A 182 11.02 3.99 7.74
C LEU A 182 11.75 2.93 8.59
N LEU A 183 12.30 1.90 7.96
CA LEU A 183 13.06 0.87 8.67
C LEU A 183 14.41 1.40 9.17
N GLN A 184 15.11 2.23 8.39
CA GLN A 184 16.34 2.90 8.88
C GLN A 184 16.06 3.80 10.08
N ALA A 185 14.94 4.53 10.11
CA ALA A 185 14.57 5.33 11.27
C ALA A 185 14.41 4.46 12.53
N SER A 186 13.87 3.24 12.37
CA SER A 186 13.74 2.28 13.47
C SER A 186 15.09 1.64 13.90
N LEU A 187 16.05 1.54 12.97
CA LEU A 187 17.39 1.00 13.27
C LEU A 187 18.30 1.98 14.03
N ARG A 188 17.98 3.27 13.97
CA ARG A 188 18.83 4.35 14.53
C ARG A 188 18.49 4.76 15.97
N THR A 189 17.83 3.91 16.71
CA THR A 189 17.63 4.15 18.15
C THR A 189 18.92 3.86 18.92
N ALA A 190 19.25 4.72 19.90
CA ALA A 190 20.50 4.59 20.66
C ALA A 190 20.60 3.23 21.35
N GLU A 191 19.50 2.78 21.97
CA GLU A 191 19.44 1.47 22.65
C GLU A 191 19.78 0.30 21.70
N LEU A 192 19.27 0.31 20.48
CA LEU A 192 19.53 -0.76 19.51
C LEU A 192 20.99 -0.73 19.05
N GLN A 193 21.57 0.45 18.86
CA GLN A 193 22.96 0.58 18.45
C GLN A 193 23.92 0.04 19.52
N GLU A 194 23.70 0.37 20.80
CA GLU A 194 24.47 -0.18 21.91
C GLU A 194 24.37 -1.71 22.00
N MET A 195 23.18 -2.28 21.80
CA MET A 195 22.98 -3.74 21.77
C MET A 195 23.76 -4.38 20.61
N VAL A 196 23.71 -3.78 19.41
CA VAL A 196 24.42 -4.29 18.23
C VAL A 196 25.93 -4.23 18.42
N GLU A 197 26.45 -3.16 18.99
CA GLU A 197 27.88 -3.03 19.31
C GLU A 197 28.35 -4.10 20.31
N ALA A 198 27.62 -4.29 21.40
CA ALA A 198 27.95 -5.30 22.40
C ALA A 198 28.02 -6.73 21.80
N VAL A 199 26.99 -7.12 21.02
CA VAL A 199 26.93 -8.46 20.39
C VAL A 199 27.97 -8.60 19.27
N THR A 200 28.37 -7.51 18.63
CA THR A 200 29.43 -7.51 17.63
C THR A 200 30.81 -7.78 18.29
N ILE A 201 31.06 -7.23 19.46
CA ILE A 201 32.26 -7.50 20.27
C ILE A 201 32.30 -8.98 20.66
N ASP A 202 31.17 -9.60 20.97
CA ASP A 202 31.03 -11.03 21.26
C ASP A 202 31.23 -11.93 20.04
N GLY A 203 31.48 -11.35 18.85
CA GLY A 203 31.81 -12.09 17.62
C GLY A 203 30.60 -12.69 16.89
N ALA A 204 29.38 -12.19 17.12
CA ALA A 204 28.21 -12.65 16.41
C ALA A 204 28.26 -12.30 14.91
N SER A 205 27.81 -13.22 14.07
CA SER A 205 27.71 -12.98 12.63
C SER A 205 26.62 -11.94 12.31
N LYS A 206 26.78 -11.19 11.21
CA LYS A 206 25.85 -10.17 10.74
C LYS A 206 24.40 -10.71 10.60
N LEU A 207 24.23 -11.93 10.10
CA LEU A 207 22.93 -12.58 9.98
C LEU A 207 22.32 -12.87 11.36
N ARG A 208 23.12 -13.33 12.31
CA ARG A 208 22.65 -13.57 13.68
C ARG A 208 22.19 -12.26 14.33
N ILE A 209 22.95 -11.18 14.16
CA ILE A 209 22.58 -9.85 14.64
C ILE A 209 21.23 -9.42 14.03
N LEU A 210 21.06 -9.57 12.71
CA LEU A 210 19.82 -9.22 12.02
C LEU A 210 18.61 -9.96 12.60
N TYR A 211 18.65 -11.28 12.69
CA TYR A 211 17.48 -12.08 13.08
C TYR A 211 17.24 -12.11 14.60
N SER A 212 18.31 -12.13 15.41
CA SER A 212 18.18 -12.32 16.85
C SER A 212 18.11 -11.00 17.64
N ILE A 213 18.63 -9.91 17.09
CA ILE A 213 18.66 -8.62 17.78
C ILE A 213 17.79 -7.60 17.04
N ILE A 214 18.06 -7.35 15.77
CA ILE A 214 17.42 -6.25 15.04
C ILE A 214 15.93 -6.51 14.83
N VAL A 215 15.57 -7.60 14.15
CA VAL A 215 14.16 -7.88 13.80
C VAL A 215 13.25 -7.88 15.03
N PRO A 216 13.59 -8.50 16.17
CA PRO A 216 12.75 -8.43 17.36
C PRO A 216 12.61 -7.03 17.95
N ASN A 217 13.66 -6.19 17.88
CA ASN A 217 13.64 -4.86 18.49
C ASN A 217 12.95 -3.81 17.61
N ILE A 218 13.00 -3.95 16.27
CA ILE A 218 12.33 -3.02 15.35
C ILE A 218 10.96 -3.53 14.88
N ARG A 219 10.37 -4.50 15.57
CA ARG A 219 9.05 -5.06 15.21
C ARG A 219 7.97 -4.00 14.99
N GLY A 220 8.01 -2.90 15.77
CA GLY A 220 7.12 -1.76 15.59
C GLY A 220 7.30 -1.05 14.24
N GLY A 221 8.54 -0.81 13.85
CA GLY A 221 8.85 -0.24 12.53
C GLY A 221 8.44 -1.15 11.38
N ILE A 222 8.70 -2.45 11.49
CA ILE A 222 8.25 -3.44 10.51
C ILE A 222 6.72 -3.43 10.39
N LEU A 223 6.01 -3.35 11.51
CA LEU A 223 4.56 -3.27 11.57
C LEU A 223 4.04 -2.04 10.82
N ILE A 224 4.62 -0.89 11.03
CA ILE A 224 4.25 0.36 10.34
C ILE A 224 4.44 0.20 8.83
N VAL A 225 5.60 -0.30 8.40
CA VAL A 225 5.90 -0.50 6.97
C VAL A 225 4.94 -1.50 6.34
N VAL A 226 4.73 -2.66 6.95
CA VAL A 226 3.82 -3.68 6.42
C VAL A 226 2.39 -3.15 6.36
N SER A 227 1.92 -2.41 7.37
CA SER A 227 0.58 -1.79 7.34
C SER A 227 0.42 -0.80 6.18
N LEU A 228 1.42 0.07 5.96
CA LEU A 228 1.44 0.99 4.84
C LEU A 228 1.39 0.27 3.50
N LEU A 229 2.19 -0.77 3.33
CA LEU A 229 2.24 -1.56 2.09
C LEU A 229 0.94 -2.33 1.85
N VAL A 230 0.35 -2.94 2.88
CA VAL A 230 -0.93 -3.66 2.80
C VAL A 230 -2.04 -2.72 2.36
N ILE A 231 -2.17 -1.55 2.99
CA ILE A 231 -3.18 -0.56 2.61
C ILE A 231 -2.96 -0.10 1.16
N SER A 232 -1.70 0.11 0.75
CA SER A 232 -1.37 0.54 -0.61
C SER A 232 -1.66 -0.55 -1.65
N ALA A 233 -1.41 -1.81 -1.33
CA ALA A 233 -1.69 -2.95 -2.22
C ALA A 233 -3.20 -3.21 -2.39
N LEU A 234 -3.98 -3.09 -1.31
CA LEU A 234 -5.43 -3.28 -1.37
C LEU A 234 -6.16 -2.21 -2.18
N LYS A 235 -5.66 -0.97 -2.13
CA LYS A 235 -6.24 0.16 -2.88
C LYS A 235 -5.48 0.48 -4.17
N VAL A 236 -4.64 -0.42 -4.67
CA VAL A 236 -3.91 -0.21 -5.92
C VAL A 236 -4.89 0.06 -7.06
N PHE A 237 -4.69 1.17 -7.75
CA PHE A 237 -5.53 1.64 -8.84
C PHE A 237 -4.68 2.29 -9.94
N ASP A 238 -3.93 3.35 -9.60
CA ASP A 238 -3.25 4.22 -10.56
C ASP A 238 -2.31 3.48 -11.52
N ILE A 239 -1.49 2.58 -11.00
CA ILE A 239 -0.53 1.80 -11.79
C ILE A 239 -1.30 0.91 -12.79
N VAL A 240 -2.31 0.20 -12.32
CA VAL A 240 -3.11 -0.70 -13.18
C VAL A 240 -3.87 0.11 -14.23
N TYR A 241 -4.49 1.21 -13.82
CA TYR A 241 -5.24 2.10 -14.70
C TYR A 241 -4.40 2.66 -15.84
N VAL A 242 -3.19 3.14 -15.53
CA VAL A 242 -2.31 3.82 -16.50
C VAL A 242 -1.57 2.85 -17.40
N VAL A 243 -1.09 1.72 -16.86
CA VAL A 243 -0.22 0.80 -17.61
C VAL A 243 -1.00 -0.15 -18.50
N THR A 244 -2.09 -0.73 -18.01
CA THR A 244 -2.82 -1.82 -18.69
C THR A 244 -4.31 -1.61 -18.79
N PHE A 245 -4.87 -0.72 -17.99
CA PHE A 245 -6.32 -0.55 -17.84
C PHE A 245 -7.03 -1.89 -17.49
N GLY A 246 -6.36 -2.74 -16.70
CA GLY A 246 -6.89 -4.05 -16.29
C GLY A 246 -6.62 -5.19 -17.27
N GLY A 247 -6.12 -4.88 -18.49
CA GLY A 247 -5.88 -5.88 -19.55
C GLY A 247 -4.55 -6.63 -19.45
N PRO A 248 -4.33 -7.57 -20.37
CA PRO A 248 -5.28 -8.12 -21.32
C PRO A 248 -6.35 -8.97 -20.62
N GLY A 249 -7.58 -8.99 -21.12
CA GLY A 249 -8.65 -9.89 -20.66
C GLY A 249 -8.97 -9.91 -19.15
N TYR A 250 -8.81 -8.83 -18.42
CA TYR A 250 -8.86 -8.70 -16.94
C TYR A 250 -7.67 -9.30 -16.18
N ALA A 251 -6.60 -9.74 -16.85
CA ALA A 251 -5.46 -10.40 -16.18
C ALA A 251 -4.76 -9.52 -15.12
N THR A 252 -4.81 -8.20 -15.27
CA THR A 252 -4.24 -7.26 -14.31
C THR A 252 -5.29 -6.46 -13.55
N ASP A 253 -6.57 -6.71 -13.79
CA ASP A 253 -7.66 -5.98 -13.15
C ASP A 253 -7.65 -6.18 -11.63
N VAL A 254 -8.17 -5.20 -10.91
CA VAL A 254 -8.21 -5.17 -9.44
C VAL A 254 -9.54 -4.58 -8.99
N LEU A 255 -9.97 -4.92 -7.79
CA LEU A 255 -11.26 -4.47 -7.24
C LEU A 255 -11.43 -2.94 -7.29
N ALA A 256 -10.36 -2.16 -7.09
CA ALA A 256 -10.42 -0.70 -7.13
C ALA A 256 -10.68 -0.18 -8.56
N LEU A 257 -10.10 -0.82 -9.59
CA LEU A 257 -10.35 -0.45 -10.97
C LEU A 257 -11.76 -0.89 -11.41
N TYR A 258 -12.19 -2.08 -11.02
CA TYR A 258 -13.57 -2.52 -11.28
C TYR A 258 -14.59 -1.58 -10.61
N MET A 259 -14.37 -1.18 -9.35
CA MET A 259 -15.19 -0.18 -8.66
C MET A 259 -15.28 1.13 -9.45
N PHE A 260 -14.15 1.63 -9.95
CA PHE A 260 -14.10 2.86 -10.75
C PHE A 260 -14.91 2.71 -12.05
N ILE A 261 -14.69 1.62 -12.80
CA ILE A 261 -15.38 1.36 -14.06
C ILE A 261 -16.90 1.21 -13.82
N ALA A 262 -17.30 0.43 -12.82
CA ALA A 262 -18.70 0.25 -12.47
C ALA A 262 -19.38 1.57 -12.12
N THR A 263 -18.74 2.38 -11.26
CA THR A 263 -19.32 3.64 -10.78
C THR A 263 -19.37 4.72 -11.85
N PHE A 264 -18.23 4.99 -12.51
CA PHE A 264 -18.06 6.21 -13.32
C PHE A 264 -18.24 5.98 -14.82
N GLN A 265 -17.96 4.77 -15.32
CA GLN A 265 -18.11 4.48 -16.76
C GLN A 265 -19.41 3.76 -17.09
N GLN A 266 -19.82 2.81 -16.25
CA GLN A 266 -21.05 2.04 -16.43
C GLN A 266 -22.27 2.66 -15.72
N HIS A 267 -22.04 3.65 -14.86
CA HIS A 267 -23.05 4.29 -14.02
C HIS A 267 -23.83 3.29 -13.12
N LEU A 268 -23.20 2.18 -12.75
CA LEU A 268 -23.71 1.18 -11.80
C LEU A 268 -23.25 1.56 -10.39
N VAL A 269 -23.76 2.68 -9.87
CA VAL A 269 -23.26 3.30 -8.63
C VAL A 269 -23.40 2.37 -7.43
N ALA A 270 -24.52 1.66 -7.33
CA ALA A 270 -24.74 0.71 -6.23
C ALA A 270 -23.77 -0.50 -6.30
N LEU A 271 -23.45 -1.00 -7.50
CA LEU A 271 -22.43 -2.04 -7.68
C LEU A 271 -21.04 -1.53 -7.27
N GLY A 272 -20.67 -0.33 -7.72
CA GLY A 272 -19.41 0.30 -7.34
C GLY A 272 -19.30 0.53 -5.83
N ALA A 273 -20.38 0.99 -5.19
CA ALA A 273 -20.44 1.11 -3.73
C ALA A 273 -20.28 -0.25 -3.04
N GLY A 274 -20.90 -1.32 -3.58
CA GLY A 274 -20.73 -2.70 -3.10
C GLY A 274 -19.28 -3.19 -3.19
N LEU A 275 -18.60 -2.92 -4.30
CA LEU A 275 -17.15 -3.21 -4.47
C LEU A 275 -16.31 -2.43 -3.45
N GLY A 276 -16.65 -1.16 -3.20
CA GLY A 276 -16.01 -0.34 -2.15
C GLY A 276 -16.17 -0.96 -0.75
N VAL A 277 -17.35 -1.45 -0.42
CA VAL A 277 -17.61 -2.18 0.85
C VAL A 277 -16.78 -3.45 0.94
N VAL A 278 -16.63 -4.21 -0.16
CA VAL A 278 -15.80 -5.42 -0.20
C VAL A 278 -14.32 -5.08 0.02
N ILE A 279 -13.79 -4.06 -0.67
CA ILE A 279 -12.40 -3.60 -0.47
C ILE A 279 -12.18 -3.22 1.00
N PHE A 280 -13.11 -2.49 1.59
CA PHE A 280 -13.07 -2.09 2.99
C PHE A 280 -13.08 -3.31 3.93
N ALA A 281 -13.96 -4.27 3.68
CA ALA A 281 -14.02 -5.52 4.47
C ALA A 281 -12.72 -6.33 4.36
N LEU A 282 -12.14 -6.44 3.16
CA LEU A 282 -10.84 -7.10 2.96
C LEU A 282 -9.72 -6.39 3.74
N ALA A 283 -9.71 -5.05 3.74
CA ALA A 283 -8.75 -4.29 4.51
C ALA A 283 -8.88 -4.59 6.01
N PHE A 284 -10.08 -4.68 6.55
CA PHE A 284 -10.32 -5.05 7.95
C PHE A 284 -9.85 -6.47 8.28
N VAL A 285 -10.17 -7.44 7.41
CA VAL A 285 -9.76 -8.84 7.60
C VAL A 285 -8.23 -8.98 7.65
N VAL A 286 -7.50 -8.18 6.90
CA VAL A 286 -6.03 -8.24 6.87
C VAL A 286 -5.41 -7.40 8.00
N VAL A 287 -5.89 -6.17 8.22
CA VAL A 287 -5.25 -5.21 9.13
C VAL A 287 -5.57 -5.50 10.60
N ILE A 288 -6.82 -5.87 10.92
CA ILE A 288 -7.22 -6.05 12.33
C ILE A 288 -6.44 -7.19 13.03
N PRO A 289 -6.38 -8.44 12.50
CA PRO A 289 -5.64 -9.51 13.15
C PRO A 289 -4.18 -9.18 13.36
N TYR A 290 -3.58 -8.55 12.35
CA TYR A 290 -2.21 -8.11 12.40
C TYR A 290 -1.97 -7.04 13.49
N THR A 291 -2.85 -6.04 13.57
CA THR A 291 -2.76 -4.96 14.58
C THR A 291 -3.00 -5.50 15.99
N VAL A 292 -4.00 -6.36 16.18
CA VAL A 292 -4.28 -6.98 17.49
C VAL A 292 -3.11 -7.83 17.96
N TYR A 293 -2.55 -8.66 17.08
CA TYR A 293 -1.37 -9.46 17.40
C TYR A 293 -0.17 -8.59 17.79
N ALA A 294 0.03 -7.48 17.10
CA ALA A 294 1.10 -6.55 17.39
C ALA A 294 0.92 -5.83 18.73
N LEU A 295 -0.30 -5.35 19.01
CA LEU A 295 -0.62 -4.66 20.27
C LEU A 295 -0.47 -5.60 21.47
N GLN A 296 -0.90 -6.84 21.37
CA GLN A 296 -0.76 -7.81 22.48
C GLN A 296 0.70 -8.05 22.91
N ARG A 297 1.63 -7.93 21.96
CA ARG A 297 3.07 -8.07 22.25
C ARG A 297 3.75 -6.77 22.71
N TRP A 298 3.09 -5.62 22.57
CA TRP A 298 3.61 -4.35 23.06
C TRP A 298 3.32 -4.10 24.54
N PHE A 299 2.29 -4.73 25.07
CA PHE A 299 1.89 -4.61 26.46
C PHE A 299 2.38 -5.79 27.35
N GLN A 300 3.18 -6.69 26.81
CA GLN A 300 3.95 -7.72 27.53
C GLN A 300 5.45 -7.37 27.56
#